data_c6f5144276d38e0af2ed62ab2b5c3f1f
#
_entry.id   c6f5144276d38e0af2ed62ab2b5c3f1f
#
_cell.length_a   1.000
_cell.length_b   1.000
_cell.length_c   1.000
_cell.angle_alpha   90.00
_cell.angle_beta   90.00
_cell.angle_gamma   90.00
#
_symmetry.space_group_name_H-M   'P 1'
#
loop_
_entity.id
_entity.type
_entity.pdbx_description
1 polymer ?
#
loop_
_entity_poly.entity_id
_entity_poly.type
_entity_poly.pdbx_seq_one_letter_code
_entity_poly.pdbx_strand_id
1 'polypeptide(L)'
;LSSAASDVYKRQGNRTFLLAFGASENTIEYAVNYMNIYAVGTIFVQLTLGMNMFITTQGFAKTGMLSVLIGAVMNIVLDPLFIFAFHLGVRGAALATILSQAVSCIWVLSFLCGKKTILHIRKKNLILKPEIILPCVALGLATFIMQASESIISVCFNSSLLKYGGDIAVGAMTILTSVM
;
A
#
# COMPACT_ATOMS: atom_id res chain seq x y z
N LEU A 1 18.94 -7.19 -24.75
CA LEU A 1 19.81 -6.18 -24.09
C LEU A 1 19.00 -5.04 -23.44
N SER A 2 17.91 -4.58 -24.06
CA SER A 2 17.06 -3.50 -23.54
C SER A 2 16.28 -3.90 -22.27
N SER A 3 15.79 -5.13 -22.16
CA SER A 3 15.01 -5.60 -21.01
C SER A 3 15.90 -5.76 -19.75
N ALA A 4 17.10 -6.31 -19.91
CA ALA A 4 18.06 -6.46 -18.81
C ALA A 4 18.55 -5.11 -18.28
N ALA A 5 18.79 -4.12 -19.14
CA ALA A 5 19.14 -2.77 -18.72
C ALA A 5 17.99 -2.09 -17.97
N SER A 6 16.76 -2.22 -18.44
CA SER A 6 15.57 -1.68 -17.75
C SER A 6 15.35 -2.32 -16.37
N ASP A 7 15.60 -3.62 -16.23
CA ASP A 7 15.50 -4.31 -14.95
C ASP A 7 16.61 -3.90 -13.98
N VAL A 8 17.83 -3.64 -14.48
CA VAL A 8 18.94 -3.12 -13.68
C VAL A 8 18.63 -1.70 -13.18
N TYR A 9 18.10 -0.82 -14.05
CA TYR A 9 17.72 0.54 -13.65
C TYR A 9 16.59 0.56 -12.62
N LYS A 10 15.57 -0.28 -12.78
CA LYS A 10 14.48 -0.42 -11.78
C LYS A 10 15.00 -0.93 -10.45
N ARG A 11 15.88 -1.92 -10.46
CA ARG A 11 16.49 -2.48 -9.25
C ARG A 11 17.41 -1.48 -8.56
N GLN A 12 18.21 -0.72 -9.31
CA GLN A 12 19.06 0.33 -8.74
C GLN A 12 18.26 1.48 -8.14
N GLY A 13 17.21 1.94 -8.84
CA GLY A 13 16.31 2.97 -8.32
C GLY A 13 15.65 2.54 -7.01
N ASN A 14 15.05 1.35 -6.98
CA ASN A 14 14.41 0.80 -5.79
C ASN A 14 15.39 0.58 -4.64
N ARG A 15 16.63 0.14 -4.94
CA ARG A 15 17.66 -0.07 -3.93
C ARG A 15 18.08 1.24 -3.27
N THR A 16 18.32 2.28 -4.07
CA THR A 16 18.70 3.61 -3.56
C THR A 16 17.59 4.21 -2.69
N PHE A 17 16.33 4.08 -3.12
CA PHE A 17 15.18 4.50 -2.33
C PHE A 17 15.10 3.75 -1.00
N LEU A 18 15.18 2.43 -1.00
CA LEU A 18 15.08 1.62 0.21
C LEU A 18 16.23 1.89 1.19
N LEU A 19 17.46 2.10 0.70
CA LEU A 19 18.59 2.51 1.54
C LEU A 19 18.34 3.88 2.17
N ALA A 20 17.77 4.84 1.44
CA ALA A 20 17.40 6.14 1.98
C ALA A 20 16.28 6.03 3.04
N PHE A 21 15.38 5.06 2.91
CA PHE A 21 14.33 4.78 3.91
C PHE A 21 14.82 3.97 5.12
N GLY A 22 16.11 3.62 5.20
CA GLY A 22 16.71 2.97 6.36
C GLY A 22 16.81 1.45 6.25
N ALA A 23 16.71 0.88 5.05
CA ALA A 23 17.04 -0.53 4.85
C ALA A 23 18.56 -0.74 5.00
N SER A 24 18.95 -1.80 5.71
CA SER A 24 20.36 -2.18 5.85
C SER A 24 20.83 -3.04 4.67
N GLU A 25 22.13 -3.15 4.49
CA GLU A 25 22.76 -4.03 3.48
C GLU A 25 22.31 -5.50 3.63
N ASN A 26 21.98 -5.94 4.84
CA ASN A 26 21.54 -7.30 5.14
C ASN A 26 20.07 -7.56 4.75
N THR A 27 19.25 -6.52 4.74
CA THR A 27 17.79 -6.64 4.51
C THR A 27 17.34 -6.16 3.13
N ILE A 28 18.24 -5.47 2.40
CA ILE A 28 17.93 -4.80 1.14
C ILE A 28 17.36 -5.74 0.07
N GLU A 29 17.87 -6.95 -0.07
CA GLU A 29 17.38 -7.90 -1.08
C GLU A 29 15.95 -8.36 -0.81
N TYR A 30 15.63 -8.61 0.46
CA TYR A 30 14.26 -8.96 0.88
C TYR A 30 13.30 -7.79 0.66
N ALA A 31 13.74 -6.57 1.01
CA ALA A 31 12.96 -5.35 0.84
C ALA A 31 12.69 -5.04 -0.65
N VAL A 32 13.67 -5.19 -1.53
CA VAL A 32 13.50 -5.01 -2.99
C VAL A 32 12.52 -6.03 -3.57
N ASN A 33 12.64 -7.30 -3.18
CA ASN A 33 11.73 -8.34 -3.63
C ASN A 33 10.29 -8.08 -3.18
N TYR A 34 10.09 -7.70 -1.93
CA TYR A 34 8.79 -7.31 -1.39
C TYR A 34 8.21 -6.11 -2.14
N MET A 35 8.99 -5.04 -2.29
CA MET A 35 8.56 -3.80 -2.92
C MET A 35 8.17 -3.97 -4.38
N ASN A 36 8.91 -4.77 -5.15
CA ASN A 36 8.60 -5.04 -6.55
C ASN A 36 7.24 -5.73 -6.72
N ILE A 37 6.93 -6.67 -5.83
CA ILE A 37 5.64 -7.37 -5.84
C ILE A 37 4.54 -6.42 -5.36
N TYR A 38 4.77 -5.75 -4.22
CA TYR A 38 3.81 -4.84 -3.60
C TYR A 38 3.44 -3.65 -4.49
N ALA A 39 4.40 -3.11 -5.25
CA ALA A 39 4.16 -2.00 -6.18
C ALA A 39 3.09 -2.31 -7.23
N VAL A 40 3.03 -3.56 -7.72
CA VAL A 40 1.97 -4.00 -8.64
C VAL A 40 0.62 -4.03 -7.93
N GLY A 41 0.61 -4.43 -6.65
CA GLY A 41 -0.60 -4.50 -5.82
C GLY A 41 -1.11 -3.14 -5.31
N THR A 42 -0.29 -2.10 -5.36
CA THR A 42 -0.64 -0.76 -4.85
C THR A 42 -1.93 -0.21 -5.48
N ILE A 43 -2.23 -0.57 -6.72
CA ILE A 43 -3.48 -0.19 -7.40
C ILE A 43 -4.70 -0.69 -6.61
N PHE A 44 -4.69 -1.92 -6.14
CA PHE A 44 -5.80 -2.49 -5.35
C PHE A 44 -5.93 -1.79 -4.01
N VAL A 45 -4.80 -1.48 -3.36
CA VAL A 45 -4.76 -0.74 -2.09
C VAL A 45 -5.39 0.64 -2.26
N GLN A 46 -4.95 1.40 -3.27
CA GLN A 46 -5.46 2.75 -3.54
C GLN A 46 -6.95 2.74 -3.91
N LEU A 47 -7.39 1.78 -4.71
CA LEU A 47 -8.81 1.64 -5.05
C LEU A 47 -9.64 1.28 -3.81
N THR A 48 -9.15 0.36 -2.97
CA THR A 48 -9.87 -0.03 -1.74
C THR A 48 -10.00 1.16 -0.80
N LEU A 49 -8.90 1.85 -0.50
CA LEU A 49 -8.91 3.01 0.41
C LEU A 49 -9.75 4.16 -0.13
N GLY A 50 -9.55 4.54 -1.38
CA GLY A 50 -10.28 5.65 -1.99
C GLY A 50 -11.78 5.37 -2.10
N MET A 51 -12.17 4.17 -2.55
CA MET A 51 -13.57 3.81 -2.70
C MET A 51 -14.26 3.54 -1.35
N ASN A 52 -13.53 3.07 -0.34
CA ASN A 52 -14.07 2.87 1.00
C ASN A 52 -14.52 4.18 1.66
N MET A 53 -13.83 5.29 1.40
CA MET A 53 -14.26 6.62 1.85
C MET A 53 -15.64 7.00 1.29
N PHE A 54 -15.92 6.68 0.02
CA PHE A 54 -17.26 6.93 -0.55
C PHE A 54 -18.34 6.07 0.10
N ILE A 55 -18.04 4.86 0.55
CA ILE A 55 -18.98 3.98 1.26
C ILE A 55 -19.28 4.56 2.64
N THR A 56 -18.26 4.95 3.38
CA THR A 56 -18.41 5.47 4.76
C THR A 56 -19.11 6.82 4.80
N THR A 57 -18.83 7.72 3.86
CA THR A 57 -19.49 9.03 3.77
C THR A 57 -20.96 8.95 3.38
N GLN A 58 -21.39 7.88 2.72
CA GLN A 58 -22.80 7.58 2.45
C GLN A 58 -23.55 7.04 3.69
N GLY A 59 -22.89 6.88 4.83
CA GLY A 59 -23.48 6.31 6.05
C GLY A 59 -23.37 4.79 6.17
N PHE A 60 -22.79 4.09 5.19
CA PHE A 60 -22.58 2.64 5.23
C PHE A 60 -21.29 2.24 5.96
N ALA A 61 -21.02 2.83 7.14
CA ALA A 61 -19.81 2.59 7.93
C ALA A 61 -19.57 1.10 8.24
N LYS A 62 -20.63 0.32 8.49
CA LYS A 62 -20.54 -1.13 8.70
C LYS A 62 -19.99 -1.86 7.47
N THR A 63 -20.39 -1.48 6.28
CA THR A 63 -19.88 -2.08 5.04
C THR A 63 -18.45 -1.68 4.77
N GLY A 64 -18.08 -0.44 5.07
CA GLY A 64 -16.70 0.04 5.01
C GLY A 64 -15.79 -0.71 5.98
N MET A 65 -16.24 -0.91 7.22
CA MET A 65 -15.53 -1.71 8.22
C MET A 65 -15.37 -3.18 7.77
N LEU A 66 -16.41 -3.78 7.21
CA LEU A 66 -16.37 -5.15 6.70
C LEU A 66 -15.33 -5.32 5.59
N SER A 67 -15.13 -4.32 4.72
CA SER A 67 -14.10 -4.40 3.67
C SER A 67 -12.69 -4.52 4.25
N VAL A 68 -12.40 -3.77 5.31
CA VAL A 68 -11.12 -3.83 6.03
C VAL A 68 -10.97 -5.16 6.75
N LEU A 69 -12.04 -5.60 7.42
CA LEU A 69 -12.04 -6.88 8.15
C LEU A 69 -11.82 -8.08 7.22
N ILE A 70 -12.47 -8.11 6.06
CA ILE A 70 -12.27 -9.15 5.05
C ILE A 70 -10.81 -9.17 4.60
N GLY A 71 -10.21 -8.00 4.31
CA GLY A 71 -8.79 -7.90 3.96
C GLY A 71 -7.86 -8.42 5.06
N ALA A 72 -8.13 -8.03 6.32
CA ALA A 72 -7.33 -8.47 7.46
C ALA A 72 -7.42 -9.98 7.69
N VAL A 73 -8.62 -10.55 7.70
CA VAL A 73 -8.83 -12.00 7.88
C VAL A 73 -8.18 -12.80 6.74
N MET A 74 -8.34 -12.35 5.49
CA MET A 74 -7.70 -13.00 4.36
C MET A 74 -6.17 -12.94 4.46
N ASN A 75 -5.61 -11.82 4.91
CA ASN A 75 -4.17 -11.69 5.10
C ASN A 75 -3.65 -12.63 6.19
N ILE A 76 -4.32 -12.67 7.37
CA ILE A 76 -3.97 -13.57 8.48
C ILE A 76 -3.96 -15.05 8.04
N VAL A 77 -4.85 -15.44 7.13
CA VAL A 77 -4.91 -16.82 6.63
C VAL A 77 -3.89 -17.08 5.52
N LEU A 78 -3.72 -16.13 4.60
CA LEU A 78 -2.84 -16.30 3.44
C LEU A 78 -1.35 -16.14 3.78
N ASP A 79 -1.00 -15.30 4.77
CA ASP A 79 0.39 -15.10 5.19
C ASP A 79 1.06 -16.41 5.62
N PRO A 80 0.54 -17.16 6.62
CA PRO A 80 1.16 -18.42 7.00
C PRO A 80 1.12 -19.48 5.88
N LEU A 81 0.08 -19.47 5.05
CA LEU A 81 -0.02 -20.40 3.91
C LEU A 81 1.09 -20.15 2.91
N PHE A 82 1.33 -18.91 2.49
CA PHE A 82 2.36 -18.60 1.51
C PHE A 82 3.78 -18.60 2.07
N ILE A 83 3.94 -18.22 3.33
CA ILE A 83 5.26 -18.20 3.97
C ILE A 83 5.74 -19.63 4.27
N PHE A 84 4.89 -20.44 4.91
CA PHE A 84 5.28 -21.74 5.43
C PHE A 84 4.90 -22.91 4.50
N ALA A 85 3.67 -22.99 3.98
CA ALA A 85 3.24 -24.12 3.15
C ALA A 85 3.86 -24.07 1.74
N PHE A 86 3.94 -22.88 1.14
CA PHE A 86 4.57 -22.69 -0.18
C PHE A 86 6.06 -22.31 -0.11
N HIS A 87 6.62 -22.13 1.08
CA HIS A 87 8.03 -21.77 1.30
C HIS A 87 8.51 -20.52 0.53
N LEU A 88 7.60 -19.58 0.25
CA LEU A 88 7.90 -18.36 -0.51
C LEU A 88 8.57 -17.27 0.35
N GLY A 89 8.61 -17.43 1.68
CA GLY A 89 9.20 -16.46 2.59
C GLY A 89 8.60 -15.05 2.42
N VAL A 90 9.45 -14.04 2.32
CA VAL A 90 9.04 -12.62 2.20
C VAL A 90 8.22 -12.33 0.94
N ARG A 91 8.47 -13.04 -0.17
CA ARG A 91 7.66 -12.94 -1.39
C ARG A 91 6.24 -13.46 -1.16
N GLY A 92 6.09 -14.47 -0.33
CA GLY A 92 4.79 -15.01 0.07
C GLY A 92 3.96 -13.98 0.83
N ALA A 93 4.56 -13.28 1.79
CA ALA A 93 3.90 -12.22 2.52
C ALA A 93 3.41 -11.08 1.59
N ALA A 94 4.25 -10.66 0.62
CA ALA A 94 3.85 -9.65 -0.35
C ALA A 94 2.65 -10.10 -1.21
N LEU A 95 2.66 -11.35 -1.68
CA LEU A 95 1.55 -11.93 -2.46
C LEU A 95 0.28 -12.05 -1.62
N ALA A 96 0.37 -12.50 -0.38
CA ALA A 96 -0.77 -12.60 0.53
C ALA A 96 -1.42 -11.24 0.75
N THR A 97 -0.62 -10.20 0.98
CA THR A 97 -1.11 -8.83 1.12
C THR A 97 -1.83 -8.34 -0.13
N ILE A 98 -1.27 -8.55 -1.32
CA ILE A 98 -1.90 -8.13 -2.58
C ILE A 98 -3.22 -8.86 -2.82
N LEU A 99 -3.27 -10.18 -2.60
CA LEU A 99 -4.48 -10.97 -2.79
C LEU A 99 -5.57 -10.55 -1.79
N SER A 100 -5.21 -10.29 -0.54
CA SER A 100 -6.14 -9.80 0.47
C SER A 100 -6.72 -8.44 0.09
N GLN A 101 -5.89 -7.53 -0.40
CA GLN A 101 -6.33 -6.23 -0.89
C GLN A 101 -7.18 -6.33 -2.16
N ALA A 102 -6.85 -7.26 -3.06
CA ALA A 102 -7.66 -7.52 -4.26
C ALA A 102 -9.07 -8.01 -3.88
N VAL A 103 -9.19 -8.91 -2.91
CA VAL A 103 -10.49 -9.38 -2.40
C VAL A 103 -11.28 -8.22 -1.78
N SER A 104 -10.64 -7.40 -0.94
CA SER A 104 -11.28 -6.20 -0.37
C SER A 104 -11.71 -5.22 -1.47
N CYS A 105 -10.90 -5.02 -2.49
CA CYS A 105 -11.21 -4.16 -3.62
C CYS A 105 -12.45 -4.68 -4.38
N ILE A 106 -12.52 -5.97 -4.67
CA ILE A 106 -13.68 -6.59 -5.32
C ILE A 106 -14.94 -6.41 -4.47
N TRP A 107 -14.84 -6.58 -3.14
CA TRP A 107 -15.96 -6.35 -2.22
C TRP A 107 -16.47 -4.92 -2.31
N VAL A 108 -15.58 -3.92 -2.19
CA VAL A 108 -15.90 -2.50 -2.25
C VAL A 108 -16.51 -2.11 -3.59
N LEU A 109 -15.93 -2.55 -4.70
CA LEU A 109 -16.44 -2.28 -6.04
C LEU A 109 -17.79 -2.94 -6.27
N SER A 110 -17.99 -4.18 -5.83
CA SER A 110 -19.27 -4.90 -5.93
C SER A 110 -20.38 -4.17 -5.16
N PHE A 111 -20.06 -3.62 -3.99
CA PHE A 111 -21.01 -2.82 -3.23
C PHE A 111 -21.37 -1.53 -3.96
N LEU A 112 -20.39 -0.78 -4.48
CA LEU A 112 -20.62 0.48 -5.21
C LEU A 112 -21.29 0.29 -6.57
N CYS A 113 -21.18 -0.87 -7.19
CA CYS A 113 -21.91 -1.24 -8.38
C CYS A 113 -23.32 -1.80 -8.06
N GLY A 114 -23.58 -2.14 -6.80
CA GLY A 114 -24.84 -2.71 -6.33
C GLY A 114 -25.96 -1.69 -6.25
N LYS A 115 -27.20 -2.19 -6.04
CA LYS A 115 -28.42 -1.35 -5.96
C LYS A 115 -28.63 -0.66 -4.61
N LYS A 116 -27.84 -1.02 -3.58
CA LYS A 116 -28.04 -0.54 -2.19
C LYS A 116 -27.31 0.79 -1.90
N THR A 117 -26.40 1.19 -2.76
CA THR A 117 -25.62 2.42 -2.61
C THR A 117 -26.33 3.61 -3.25
N ILE A 118 -26.17 4.80 -2.68
CA ILE A 118 -26.70 6.05 -3.22
C ILE A 118 -25.86 6.50 -4.43
N LEU A 119 -24.54 6.39 -4.31
CA LEU A 119 -23.57 6.73 -5.35
C LEU A 119 -23.24 5.48 -6.15
N HIS A 120 -23.69 5.41 -7.38
CA HIS A 120 -23.40 4.29 -8.28
C HIS A 120 -22.27 4.63 -9.25
N ILE A 121 -21.33 3.71 -9.39
CA ILE A 121 -20.33 3.78 -10.46
C ILE A 121 -21.01 3.42 -11.78
N ARG A 122 -21.21 4.42 -12.64
CA ARG A 122 -21.76 4.23 -13.98
C ARG A 122 -20.69 4.49 -15.02
N LYS A 123 -20.55 3.61 -16.01
CA LYS A 123 -19.58 3.77 -17.11
C LYS A 123 -19.70 5.12 -17.82
N LYS A 124 -20.90 5.67 -17.92
CA LYS A 124 -21.17 6.98 -18.51
C LYS A 124 -20.54 8.16 -17.75
N ASN A 125 -20.29 8.00 -16.44
CA ASN A 125 -19.74 9.05 -15.58
C ASN A 125 -18.21 8.93 -15.39
N LEU A 126 -17.56 7.95 -16.04
CA LEU A 126 -16.09 7.78 -16.01
C LEU A 126 -15.36 8.73 -16.98
N ILE A 127 -16.07 9.63 -17.63
CA ILE A 127 -15.45 10.66 -18.49
C ILE A 127 -14.75 11.67 -17.58
N LEU A 128 -13.44 11.78 -17.76
CA LEU A 128 -12.59 12.72 -17.03
C LEU A 128 -12.91 14.14 -17.50
N LYS A 129 -13.54 14.95 -16.64
CA LYS A 129 -13.81 16.37 -16.87
C LYS A 129 -12.80 17.20 -16.09
N PRO A 130 -12.00 18.07 -16.76
CA PRO A 130 -11.00 18.91 -16.10
C PRO A 130 -11.57 19.79 -14.99
N GLU A 131 -12.78 20.30 -15.19
CA GLU A 131 -13.50 21.14 -14.22
C GLU A 131 -13.76 20.47 -12.87
N ILE A 132 -13.87 19.13 -12.85
CA ILE A 132 -14.09 18.34 -11.63
C ILE A 132 -12.74 17.85 -11.08
N ILE A 133 -11.80 17.51 -11.97
CA ILE A 133 -10.50 16.97 -11.56
C ILE A 133 -9.64 18.03 -10.89
N LEU A 134 -9.61 19.25 -11.41
CA LEU A 134 -8.74 20.30 -10.91
C LEU A 134 -8.97 20.65 -9.43
N PRO A 135 -10.22 20.86 -8.95
CA PRO A 135 -10.50 21.05 -7.53
C PRO A 135 -10.16 19.81 -6.68
N CYS A 136 -10.39 18.59 -7.18
CA CYS A 136 -10.03 17.37 -6.48
C CYS A 136 -8.50 17.24 -6.30
N VAL A 137 -7.73 17.56 -7.34
CA VAL A 137 -6.27 17.57 -7.28
C VAL A 137 -5.77 18.64 -6.29
N ALA A 138 -6.37 19.83 -6.30
CA ALA A 138 -5.99 20.90 -5.38
C ALA A 138 -6.23 20.50 -3.91
N LEU A 139 -7.35 19.86 -3.60
CA LEU A 139 -7.63 19.32 -2.26
C LEU A 139 -6.67 18.19 -1.88
N GLY A 140 -6.37 17.30 -2.84
CA GLY A 140 -5.42 16.21 -2.66
C GLY A 140 -3.99 16.67 -2.44
N LEU A 141 -3.60 17.84 -3.00
CA LEU A 141 -2.27 18.37 -2.87
C LEU A 141 -1.92 18.75 -1.42
N ALA A 142 -2.88 19.28 -0.67
CA ALA A 142 -2.69 19.59 0.76
C ALA A 142 -2.38 18.32 1.57
N THR A 143 -3.16 17.26 1.35
CA THR A 143 -2.95 15.96 1.99
C THR A 143 -1.62 15.33 1.53
N PHE A 144 -1.28 15.48 0.25
CA PHE A 144 -0.01 14.99 -0.29
C PHE A 144 1.19 15.67 0.39
N ILE A 145 1.16 17.00 0.57
CA ILE A 145 2.25 17.74 1.24
C ILE A 145 2.40 17.27 2.69
N MET A 146 1.29 17.05 3.40
CA MET A 146 1.31 16.54 4.76
C MET A 146 1.96 15.15 4.83
N GLN A 147 1.53 14.22 3.99
CA GLN A 147 2.09 12.86 3.93
C GLN A 147 3.55 12.83 3.44
N ALA A 148 3.91 13.72 2.51
CA ALA A 148 5.30 13.86 2.08
C ALA A 148 6.20 14.35 3.22
N SER A 149 5.72 15.30 4.04
CA SER A 149 6.46 15.78 5.22
C SER A 149 6.67 14.68 6.25
N GLU A 150 5.65 13.88 6.55
CA GLU A 150 5.78 12.71 7.43
C GLU A 150 6.78 11.68 6.89
N SER A 151 6.76 11.45 5.57
CA SER A 151 7.71 10.54 4.92
C SER A 151 9.15 11.04 5.03
N ILE A 152 9.39 12.34 4.84
CA ILE A 152 10.72 12.95 4.99
C ILE A 152 11.22 12.81 6.43
N ILE A 153 10.36 13.09 7.41
CA ILE A 153 10.69 12.92 8.83
C ILE A 153 11.07 11.47 9.13
N SER A 154 10.26 10.51 8.64
CA SER A 154 10.53 9.08 8.81
C SER A 154 11.86 8.65 8.20
N VAL A 155 12.19 9.15 7.01
CA VAL A 155 13.48 8.87 6.35
C VAL A 155 14.65 9.41 7.17
N CYS A 156 14.58 10.68 7.59
CA CYS A 156 15.63 11.29 8.40
C CYS A 156 15.82 10.56 9.73
N PHE A 157 14.70 10.16 10.35
CA PHE A 157 14.71 9.47 11.64
C PHE A 157 15.29 8.05 11.50
N ASN A 158 14.81 7.26 10.54
CA ASN A 158 15.32 5.92 10.30
C ASN A 158 16.79 5.90 9.87
N SER A 159 17.21 6.85 9.04
CA SER A 159 18.62 7.01 8.65
C SER A 159 19.52 7.33 9.86
N SER A 160 19.04 8.19 10.77
CA SER A 160 19.76 8.51 12.00
C SER A 160 19.81 7.32 12.95
N LEU A 161 18.70 6.59 13.13
CA LEU A 161 18.65 5.40 13.95
C LEU A 161 19.58 4.30 13.43
N LEU A 162 19.60 4.08 12.12
CA LEU A 162 20.49 3.10 11.49
C LEU A 162 21.96 3.46 11.74
N LYS A 163 22.31 4.75 11.61
CA LYS A 163 23.67 5.24 11.78
C LYS A 163 24.18 5.11 13.23
N TYR A 164 23.34 5.37 14.22
CA TYR A 164 23.74 5.43 15.63
C TYR A 164 23.33 4.20 16.46
N GLY A 165 22.29 3.49 16.06
CA GLY A 165 21.73 2.37 16.81
C GLY A 165 21.65 1.04 16.04
N GLY A 166 22.00 1.04 14.76
CA GLY A 166 21.97 -0.15 13.90
C GLY A 166 20.57 -0.72 13.66
N ASP A 167 20.51 -1.93 13.12
CA ASP A 167 19.27 -2.62 12.73
C ASP A 167 18.31 -2.85 13.90
N ILE A 168 18.84 -3.04 15.11
CA ILE A 168 18.04 -3.30 16.32
C ILE A 168 17.23 -2.05 16.70
N ALA A 169 17.83 -0.86 16.61
CA ALA A 169 17.15 0.39 16.93
C ALA A 169 16.03 0.71 15.93
N VAL A 170 16.25 0.45 14.64
CA VAL A 170 15.23 0.60 13.59
C VAL A 170 14.09 -0.39 13.81
N GLY A 171 14.40 -1.66 14.13
CA GLY A 171 13.41 -2.68 14.44
C GLY A 171 12.56 -2.33 15.67
N ALA A 172 13.18 -1.87 16.76
CA ALA A 172 12.47 -1.44 17.96
C ALA A 172 11.53 -0.25 17.69
N MET A 173 11.98 0.72 16.88
CA MET A 173 11.16 1.86 16.50
C MET A 173 9.98 1.46 15.61
N THR A 174 10.17 0.51 14.70
CA THR A 174 9.09 -0.02 13.86
C THR A 174 8.00 -0.68 14.72
N ILE A 175 8.37 -1.44 15.76
CA ILE A 175 7.41 -2.03 16.70
C ILE A 175 6.68 -0.93 17.46
N LEU A 176 7.39 0.09 17.95
CA LEU A 176 6.80 1.22 18.67
C LEU A 176 5.77 1.97 17.83
N THR A 177 6.10 2.28 16.56
CA THR A 177 5.18 2.96 15.63
C THR A 177 3.98 2.10 15.22
N SER A 178 4.10 0.77 15.28
CA SER A 178 2.99 -0.15 14.98
C SER A 178 1.97 -0.26 16.13
N VAL A 179 2.37 0.11 17.35
CA VAL A 179 1.52 0.07 18.56
C VAL A 179 0.82 1.42 18.81
N MET A 180 1.35 2.52 18.26
CA MET A 180 0.76 3.85 18.34
C MET A 180 -0.31 4.07 17.28
#